data_d312d4001ebbea5fafd858d8632e3537
#
_entry.id   d312d4001ebbea5fafd858d8632e3537
#
_cell.length_a   1.000
_cell.length_b   1.000
_cell.length_c   1.000
_cell.angle_alpha   90.00
_cell.angle_beta   90.00
_cell.angle_gamma   90.00
#
_symmetry.space_group_name_H-M   'P 1'
#
loop_
_entity.id
_entity.type
_entity.pdbx_description
1 polymer ?
#
loop_
_entity_poly.entity_id
_entity_poly.type
_entity_poly.pdbx_seq_one_letter_code
_entity_poly.pdbx_strand_id
1 'polypeptide(L)'
;MATVHRVIEAVRTAPRRTTKRAALVALASLLLYAALRHLSHVSMVDAMVYQAEGGAVAHGHDLYQLRVGAYALPATYPPFSAMLFAPASLLSFGVLRVVVTLVNLVELAVVAALSCKLVGWPSRPLRPAAVILVTGCGVWLEPVWTTLRYGQINLLILALVLWDLTLPDSSRLKGVGIGLAAGLKVTPGFFVLYLLLTRRFRAAATAAASCAATVLVGLLVLPGASWDFWTKELYDTTRVGKEYIVDNQSLRGMMDRLLLSTHTGVSTLLLVAGVAVTGLALAVLIDRRCAGMPRAQAWSGLTVAFTMVLVSPISWTHHWVWCVPLLVLLGAEARDERRRARPGWAGHRWRLVLGATALCFCSFAMWFVPHRAWAGQVRLSYWFEPMASVYPLFGLAFLGLVAVRVVRRLRAEPVPAWETPQGRGASALGGRPRATARR
;
A
#
# COMPACT_ATOMS: atom_id res chain seq x y z
N MET A 1 -10.55 -2.02 49.76
CA MET A 1 -11.41 -1.30 48.76
C MET A 1 -10.72 -0.10 48.09
N ALA A 2 -9.99 0.78 48.81
CA ALA A 2 -9.32 1.95 48.23
C ALA A 2 -8.27 1.63 47.14
N THR A 3 -7.55 0.51 47.25
CA THR A 3 -6.51 0.11 46.27
C THR A 3 -7.11 -0.38 44.95
N VAL A 4 -8.23 -1.12 45.02
CA VAL A 4 -8.94 -1.60 43.81
C VAL A 4 -9.57 -0.42 43.06
N HIS A 5 -10.13 0.56 43.77
CA HIS A 5 -10.73 1.74 43.17
C HIS A 5 -9.67 2.60 42.43
N ARG A 6 -8.48 2.79 43.03
CA ARG A 6 -7.34 3.49 42.40
C ARG A 6 -6.83 2.76 41.14
N VAL A 7 -6.80 1.43 41.14
CA VAL A 7 -6.39 0.62 39.98
C VAL A 7 -7.42 0.74 38.83
N ILE A 8 -8.72 0.68 39.17
CA ILE A 8 -9.80 0.83 38.16
C ILE A 8 -9.78 2.25 37.59
N GLU A 9 -9.58 3.27 38.38
CA GLU A 9 -9.48 4.66 37.96
C GLU A 9 -8.22 4.91 37.10
N ALA A 10 -7.07 4.33 37.50
CA ALA A 10 -5.84 4.37 36.70
C ALA A 10 -6.00 3.69 35.36
N VAL A 11 -6.70 2.55 35.29
CA VAL A 11 -7.00 1.84 34.02
C VAL A 11 -7.96 2.65 33.13
N ARG A 12 -8.94 3.34 33.69
CA ARG A 12 -9.87 4.22 32.98
C ARG A 12 -9.22 5.52 32.48
N THR A 13 -8.27 6.08 33.22
CA THR A 13 -7.63 7.37 32.89
C THR A 13 -6.40 7.23 32.00
N ALA A 14 -5.71 6.07 32.02
CA ALA A 14 -4.52 5.83 31.24
C ALA A 14 -4.74 6.02 29.72
N PRO A 15 -5.82 5.53 29.08
CA PRO A 15 -6.09 5.79 27.66
C PRO A 15 -6.27 7.27 27.33
N ARG A 16 -6.94 8.02 28.20
CA ARG A 16 -7.17 9.48 28.00
C ARG A 16 -5.86 10.28 28.09
N ARG A 17 -4.97 9.98 29.02
CA ARG A 17 -3.65 10.61 29.12
C ARG A 17 -2.77 10.29 27.89
N THR A 18 -2.78 9.06 27.43
CA THR A 18 -2.06 8.63 26.24
C THR A 18 -2.58 9.36 25.00
N THR A 19 -3.91 9.47 24.84
CA THR A 19 -4.53 10.20 23.73
C THR A 19 -4.19 11.69 23.75
N LYS A 20 -4.20 12.35 24.92
CA LYS A 20 -3.78 13.76 25.06
C LYS A 20 -2.32 13.95 24.65
N ARG A 21 -1.40 13.08 25.10
CA ARG A 21 0.02 13.14 24.70
C ARG A 21 0.19 12.92 23.20
N ALA A 22 -0.50 11.94 22.62
CA ALA A 22 -0.51 11.70 21.18
C ALA A 22 -1.01 12.93 20.40
N ALA A 23 -2.07 13.60 20.89
CA ALA A 23 -2.61 14.80 20.27
C ALA A 23 -1.62 15.97 20.31
N LEU A 24 -0.92 16.17 21.44
CA LEU A 24 0.11 17.23 21.54
C LEU A 24 1.28 16.97 20.58
N VAL A 25 1.78 15.73 20.51
CA VAL A 25 2.85 15.35 19.58
C VAL A 25 2.39 15.52 18.13
N ALA A 26 1.18 15.07 17.79
CA ALA A 26 0.62 15.22 16.46
C ALA A 26 0.43 16.69 16.08
N LEU A 27 -0.09 17.51 16.99
CA LEU A 27 -0.27 18.95 16.76
C LEU A 27 1.07 19.63 16.50
N ALA A 28 2.09 19.41 17.36
CA ALA A 28 3.42 19.98 17.16
C ALA A 28 4.03 19.54 15.83
N SER A 29 3.89 18.27 15.46
CA SER A 29 4.34 17.69 14.19
C SER A 29 3.65 18.35 13.01
N LEU A 30 2.32 18.49 13.03
CA LEU A 30 1.55 19.10 11.95
C LEU A 30 1.81 20.61 11.82
N LEU A 31 2.03 21.32 12.92
CA LEU A 31 2.43 22.74 12.89
C LEU A 31 3.80 22.91 12.24
N LEU A 32 4.77 22.07 12.60
CA LEU A 32 6.09 22.06 11.95
C LEU A 32 5.98 21.71 10.47
N TYR A 33 5.19 20.70 10.11
CA TYR A 33 4.91 20.33 8.73
C TYR A 33 4.30 21.52 7.95
N ALA A 34 3.29 22.19 8.52
CA ALA A 34 2.63 23.34 7.89
C ALA A 34 3.61 24.50 7.66
N ALA A 35 4.49 24.79 8.64
CA ALA A 35 5.52 25.82 8.52
C ALA A 35 6.52 25.48 7.40
N LEU A 36 7.07 24.26 7.37
CA LEU A 36 8.00 23.84 6.32
C LEU A 36 7.34 23.80 4.94
N ARG A 37 6.09 23.35 4.86
CA ARG A 37 5.32 23.39 3.61
C ARG A 37 5.12 24.81 3.09
N HIS A 38 4.82 25.76 3.97
CA HIS A 38 4.69 27.18 3.62
C HIS A 38 5.99 27.72 3.07
N LEU A 39 7.11 27.47 3.76
CA LEU A 39 8.45 27.91 3.33
C LEU A 39 8.91 27.28 2.01
N SER A 40 8.54 26.04 1.72
CA SER A 40 8.94 25.32 0.51
C SER A 40 8.11 25.64 -0.74
N HIS A 41 7.16 26.55 -0.67
CA HIS A 41 6.31 26.97 -1.80
C HIS A 41 5.78 25.83 -2.66
N VAL A 42 5.17 24.81 -2.02
CA VAL A 42 4.71 23.58 -2.67
C VAL A 42 3.76 23.87 -3.82
N SER A 43 4.05 23.34 -5.01
CA SER A 43 3.30 23.63 -6.23
C SER A 43 1.96 22.91 -6.36
N MET A 44 1.82 21.70 -5.77
CA MET A 44 0.66 20.79 -5.91
C MET A 44 0.30 20.51 -7.38
N VAL A 45 1.31 20.15 -8.16
CA VAL A 45 1.19 19.97 -9.62
C VAL A 45 0.09 19.00 -10.04
N ASP A 46 -0.12 17.91 -9.29
CA ASP A 46 -1.14 16.92 -9.64
C ASP A 46 -2.55 17.41 -9.30
N ALA A 47 -2.70 18.19 -8.21
CA ALA A 47 -3.97 18.85 -7.94
C ALA A 47 -4.35 19.87 -9.03
N MET A 48 -3.37 20.53 -9.68
CA MET A 48 -3.64 21.36 -10.86
C MET A 48 -4.12 20.53 -12.05
N VAL A 49 -3.50 19.36 -12.28
CA VAL A 49 -3.92 18.44 -13.34
C VAL A 49 -5.35 17.98 -13.07
N TYR A 50 -5.66 17.53 -11.84
CA TYR A 50 -7.01 17.11 -11.46
C TYR A 50 -8.04 18.23 -11.62
N GLN A 51 -7.69 19.47 -11.27
CA GLN A 51 -8.56 20.62 -11.51
C GLN A 51 -8.84 20.83 -13.00
N ALA A 52 -7.79 20.74 -13.84
CA ALA A 52 -7.92 20.87 -15.29
C ALA A 52 -8.71 19.71 -15.91
N GLU A 53 -8.48 18.47 -15.46
CA GLU A 53 -9.27 17.29 -15.87
C GLU A 53 -10.74 17.47 -15.53
N GLY A 54 -11.04 17.90 -14.30
CA GLY A 54 -12.40 18.21 -13.87
C GLY A 54 -13.05 19.33 -14.70
N GLY A 55 -12.29 20.37 -15.02
CA GLY A 55 -12.72 21.46 -15.90
C GLY A 55 -13.01 20.99 -17.33
N ALA A 56 -12.16 20.13 -17.89
CA ALA A 56 -12.39 19.54 -19.20
C ALA A 56 -13.68 18.73 -19.25
N VAL A 57 -13.95 17.94 -18.22
CA VAL A 57 -15.21 17.19 -18.08
C VAL A 57 -16.41 18.15 -17.99
N ALA A 58 -16.32 19.19 -17.18
CA ALA A 58 -17.42 20.14 -16.97
C ALA A 58 -17.77 20.95 -18.22
N HIS A 59 -16.79 21.25 -19.10
CA HIS A 59 -16.95 22.08 -20.28
C HIS A 59 -16.93 21.27 -21.61
N GLY A 60 -16.85 19.95 -21.55
CA GLY A 60 -16.85 19.10 -22.75
C GLY A 60 -15.57 19.19 -23.58
N HIS A 61 -14.43 19.54 -22.99
CA HIS A 61 -13.16 19.58 -23.68
C HIS A 61 -12.52 18.20 -23.76
N ASP A 62 -11.62 18.01 -24.74
CA ASP A 62 -10.87 16.76 -24.89
C ASP A 62 -9.92 16.54 -23.70
N LEU A 63 -10.21 15.49 -22.91
CA LEU A 63 -9.51 15.17 -21.67
C LEU A 63 -8.04 14.84 -21.92
N TYR A 64 -7.74 14.06 -22.96
CA TYR A 64 -6.38 13.52 -23.19
C TYR A 64 -5.48 14.44 -24.03
N GLN A 65 -6.05 15.52 -24.57
CA GLN A 65 -5.27 16.61 -25.18
C GLN A 65 -4.80 17.67 -24.18
N LEU A 66 -5.22 17.56 -22.91
CA LEU A 66 -4.77 18.50 -21.87
C LEU A 66 -3.25 18.52 -21.73
N ARG A 67 -2.72 19.74 -21.53
CA ARG A 67 -1.32 19.98 -21.19
C ARG A 67 -1.30 21.06 -20.11
N VAL A 68 -1.01 20.68 -18.87
CA VAL A 68 -1.20 21.50 -17.67
C VAL A 68 0.12 22.02 -17.12
N GLY A 69 0.16 23.30 -16.81
CA GLY A 69 1.30 23.97 -16.16
C GLY A 69 2.55 24.07 -17.03
N ALA A 70 3.65 24.52 -16.42
CA ALA A 70 4.92 24.75 -17.10
C ALA A 70 5.57 23.47 -17.64
N TYR A 71 5.18 22.30 -17.10
CA TYR A 71 5.69 20.98 -17.52
C TYR A 71 4.81 20.30 -18.55
N ALA A 72 3.75 20.97 -19.04
CA ALA A 72 2.79 20.42 -20.01
C ALA A 72 2.26 19.02 -19.62
N LEU A 73 1.91 18.83 -18.34
CA LEU A 73 1.50 17.55 -17.79
C LEU A 73 0.17 17.10 -18.42
N PRO A 74 0.07 15.86 -18.93
CA PRO A 74 -1.16 15.32 -19.51
C PRO A 74 -2.10 14.75 -18.45
N ALA A 75 -3.36 14.57 -18.81
CA ALA A 75 -4.29 13.71 -18.08
C ALA A 75 -3.84 12.25 -18.18
N THR A 76 -3.78 11.54 -17.06
CA THR A 76 -3.26 10.17 -16.99
C THR A 76 -4.21 9.19 -16.32
N TYR A 77 -5.29 9.66 -15.75
CA TYR A 77 -6.28 8.85 -15.03
C TYR A 77 -7.43 8.38 -15.93
N PRO A 78 -8.14 7.29 -15.55
CA PRO A 78 -9.36 6.89 -16.24
C PRO A 78 -10.41 8.00 -16.23
N PRO A 79 -11.32 8.08 -17.23
CA PRO A 79 -12.36 9.10 -17.31
C PRO A 79 -13.24 9.21 -16.07
N PHE A 80 -13.54 8.08 -15.41
CA PHE A 80 -14.26 8.06 -14.15
C PHE A 80 -13.58 8.91 -13.05
N SER A 81 -12.25 8.91 -13.00
CA SER A 81 -11.51 9.76 -12.04
C SER A 81 -11.65 11.24 -12.38
N ALA A 82 -11.53 11.59 -13.67
CA ALA A 82 -11.71 12.97 -14.12
C ALA A 82 -13.10 13.51 -13.77
N MET A 83 -14.14 12.67 -13.85
CA MET A 83 -15.50 13.03 -13.42
C MET A 83 -15.57 13.34 -11.93
N LEU A 84 -14.86 12.57 -11.09
CA LEU A 84 -14.80 12.84 -9.65
C LEU A 84 -14.02 14.11 -9.33
N PHE A 85 -13.15 14.58 -10.23
CA PHE A 85 -12.43 15.84 -10.09
C PHE A 85 -13.22 17.05 -10.58
N ALA A 86 -14.38 16.87 -11.23
CA ALA A 86 -15.20 17.97 -11.73
C ALA A 86 -15.53 19.04 -10.65
N PRO A 87 -15.86 18.71 -9.40
CA PRO A 87 -16.08 19.72 -8.36
C PRO A 87 -14.84 20.58 -8.06
N ALA A 88 -13.62 20.07 -8.30
CA ALA A 88 -12.38 20.84 -8.08
C ALA A 88 -12.26 22.05 -9.01
N SER A 89 -12.86 21.97 -10.21
CA SER A 89 -12.85 23.09 -11.18
C SER A 89 -13.66 24.31 -10.72
N LEU A 90 -14.57 24.13 -9.75
CA LEU A 90 -15.38 25.20 -9.18
C LEU A 90 -14.64 26.03 -8.13
N LEU A 91 -13.47 25.58 -7.67
CA LEU A 91 -12.69 26.22 -6.63
C LEU A 91 -11.56 27.05 -7.22
N SER A 92 -11.21 28.19 -6.59
CA SER A 92 -9.94 28.81 -6.88
C SER A 92 -8.79 27.87 -6.47
N PHE A 93 -7.66 27.91 -7.16
CA PHE A 93 -6.55 27.01 -6.88
C PHE A 93 -6.01 27.17 -5.44
N GLY A 94 -6.05 28.38 -4.87
CA GLY A 94 -5.70 28.63 -3.48
C GLY A 94 -6.59 27.85 -2.49
N VAL A 95 -7.91 27.88 -2.71
CA VAL A 95 -8.88 27.10 -1.90
C VAL A 95 -8.69 25.61 -2.13
N LEU A 96 -8.53 25.17 -3.37
CA LEU A 96 -8.32 23.76 -3.71
C LEU A 96 -7.09 23.18 -2.98
N ARG A 97 -5.98 23.91 -2.92
CA ARG A 97 -4.77 23.52 -2.19
C ARG A 97 -5.05 23.21 -0.72
N VAL A 98 -5.86 24.03 -0.06
CA VAL A 98 -6.26 23.81 1.35
C VAL A 98 -7.17 22.60 1.45
N VAL A 99 -8.21 22.51 0.63
CA VAL A 99 -9.18 21.42 0.63
C VAL A 99 -8.47 20.08 0.41
N VAL A 100 -7.67 19.95 -0.65
CA VAL A 100 -6.95 18.70 -0.96
C VAL A 100 -5.98 18.32 0.17
N THR A 101 -5.33 19.30 0.81
CA THR A 101 -4.44 19.02 1.94
C THR A 101 -5.23 18.46 3.14
N LEU A 102 -6.36 19.06 3.48
CA LEU A 102 -7.21 18.60 4.58
C LEU A 102 -7.82 17.22 4.28
N VAL A 103 -8.30 17.00 3.06
CA VAL A 103 -8.81 15.70 2.61
C VAL A 103 -7.74 14.63 2.76
N ASN A 104 -6.51 14.86 2.27
CA ASN A 104 -5.41 13.91 2.41
C ASN A 104 -5.05 13.64 3.89
N LEU A 105 -5.13 14.61 4.78
CA LEU A 105 -4.90 14.39 6.22
C LEU A 105 -6.02 13.53 6.84
N VAL A 106 -7.27 13.74 6.43
CA VAL A 106 -8.40 12.89 6.85
C VAL A 106 -8.22 11.47 6.29
N GLU A 107 -7.84 11.33 5.03
CA GLU A 107 -7.54 10.03 4.41
C GLU A 107 -6.40 9.31 5.14
N LEU A 108 -5.34 10.02 5.54
CA LEU A 108 -4.26 9.44 6.34
C LEU A 108 -4.76 8.94 7.70
N ALA A 109 -5.69 9.66 8.34
CA ALA A 109 -6.32 9.21 9.58
C ALA A 109 -7.17 7.96 9.36
N VAL A 110 -7.92 7.89 8.26
CA VAL A 110 -8.69 6.70 7.86
C VAL A 110 -7.76 5.52 7.58
N VAL A 111 -6.66 5.74 6.83
CA VAL A 111 -5.62 4.73 6.58
C VAL A 111 -5.03 4.21 7.90
N ALA A 112 -4.69 5.11 8.84
CA ALA A 112 -4.18 4.71 10.15
C ALA A 112 -5.20 3.86 10.94
N ALA A 113 -6.48 4.26 10.92
CA ALA A 113 -7.55 3.51 11.60
C ALA A 113 -7.78 2.13 10.98
N LEU A 114 -7.82 2.04 9.64
CA LEU A 114 -7.96 0.78 8.92
C LEU A 114 -6.72 -0.12 9.09
N SER A 115 -5.53 0.45 9.13
CA SER A 115 -4.28 -0.28 9.44
C SER A 115 -4.32 -0.89 10.85
N CYS A 116 -4.74 -0.11 11.86
CA CYS A 116 -4.93 -0.61 13.22
C CYS A 116 -6.01 -1.71 13.30
N LYS A 117 -7.07 -1.60 12.50
CA LYS A 117 -8.14 -2.62 12.41
C LYS A 117 -7.61 -3.90 11.76
N LEU A 118 -6.92 -3.82 10.63
CA LEU A 118 -6.36 -4.94 9.88
C LEU A 118 -5.31 -5.70 10.69
N VAL A 119 -4.43 -4.97 11.36
CA VAL A 119 -3.36 -5.54 12.21
C VAL A 119 -3.90 -6.07 13.55
N GLY A 120 -5.07 -5.60 13.98
CA GLY A 120 -5.62 -5.93 15.29
C GLY A 120 -4.88 -5.29 16.47
N TRP A 121 -4.08 -4.25 16.22
CA TRP A 121 -3.24 -3.56 17.21
C TRP A 121 -3.23 -2.06 16.93
N PRO A 122 -3.15 -1.20 17.99
CA PRO A 122 -3.20 -1.54 19.42
C PRO A 122 -4.60 -1.97 19.89
N SER A 123 -4.72 -2.29 21.18
CA SER A 123 -6.02 -2.60 21.81
C SER A 123 -7.02 -1.45 21.60
N ARG A 124 -8.32 -1.77 21.53
CA ARG A 124 -9.38 -0.80 21.19
C ARG A 124 -9.28 0.55 21.93
N PRO A 125 -9.02 0.60 23.27
CA PRO A 125 -8.92 1.88 24.00
C PRO A 125 -7.74 2.76 23.58
N LEU A 126 -6.67 2.19 23.00
CA LEU A 126 -5.48 2.91 22.57
C LEU A 126 -5.49 3.26 21.07
N ARG A 127 -6.47 2.77 20.30
CA ARG A 127 -6.56 3.05 18.86
C ARG A 127 -6.68 4.54 18.53
N PRO A 128 -7.50 5.35 19.24
CA PRO A 128 -7.55 6.79 18.96
C PRO A 128 -6.17 7.47 19.10
N ALA A 129 -5.41 7.13 20.14
CA ALA A 129 -4.06 7.65 20.30
C ALA A 129 -3.11 7.23 19.18
N ALA A 130 -3.19 5.96 18.73
CA ALA A 130 -2.38 5.47 17.63
C ALA A 130 -2.76 6.13 16.29
N VAL A 131 -4.05 6.31 16.01
CA VAL A 131 -4.53 7.01 14.80
C VAL A 131 -4.02 8.44 14.79
N ILE A 132 -4.18 9.19 15.87
CA ILE A 132 -3.71 10.57 15.99
C ILE A 132 -2.19 10.65 15.79
N LEU A 133 -1.43 9.74 16.42
CA LEU A 133 0.04 9.73 16.31
C LEU A 133 0.50 9.38 14.89
N VAL A 134 -0.09 8.34 14.29
CA VAL A 134 0.25 7.94 12.90
C VAL A 134 -0.13 9.03 11.91
N THR A 135 -1.27 9.72 12.09
CA THR A 135 -1.66 10.85 11.24
C THR A 135 -0.68 12.01 11.40
N GLY A 136 -0.36 12.40 12.65
CA GLY A 136 0.52 13.55 12.90
C GLY A 136 1.98 13.31 12.50
N CYS A 137 2.50 12.09 12.72
CA CYS A 137 3.89 11.76 12.41
C CYS A 137 4.06 11.15 11.00
N GLY A 138 3.01 10.55 10.44
CA GLY A 138 3.05 9.92 9.12
C GLY A 138 3.32 10.89 7.98
N VAL A 139 3.09 12.19 8.17
CA VAL A 139 3.42 13.22 7.18
C VAL A 139 4.91 13.32 6.86
N TRP A 140 5.78 12.78 7.73
CA TRP A 140 7.24 12.74 7.54
C TRP A 140 7.73 11.51 6.77
N LEU A 141 6.86 10.56 6.50
CA LEU A 141 7.17 9.48 5.56
C LEU A 141 7.20 10.07 4.15
N GLU A 142 8.31 9.92 3.42
CA GLU A 142 8.48 10.55 2.12
C GLU A 142 7.31 10.25 1.15
N PRO A 143 6.77 9.00 1.05
CA PRO A 143 5.62 8.75 0.18
C PRO A 143 4.36 9.53 0.57
N VAL A 144 4.14 9.77 1.86
CA VAL A 144 3.03 10.58 2.36
C VAL A 144 3.33 12.07 2.14
N TRP A 145 4.57 12.51 2.46
CA TRP A 145 5.01 13.88 2.19
C TRP A 145 4.80 14.26 0.72
N THR A 146 5.22 13.39 -0.20
CA THR A 146 5.10 13.62 -1.65
C THR A 146 3.65 13.54 -2.12
N THR A 147 2.83 12.64 -1.55
CA THR A 147 1.37 12.64 -1.77
C THR A 147 0.75 14.00 -1.41
N LEU A 148 1.05 14.53 -0.23
CA LEU A 148 0.58 15.84 0.22
C LEU A 148 1.18 16.99 -0.61
N ARG A 149 2.46 16.88 -1.03
CA ARG A 149 3.17 17.87 -1.84
C ARG A 149 2.54 18.05 -3.22
N TYR A 150 2.15 16.97 -3.85
CA TYR A 150 1.57 16.98 -5.20
C TYR A 150 0.03 17.08 -5.19
N GLY A 151 -0.62 16.80 -4.05
CA GLY A 151 -2.07 16.74 -3.94
C GLY A 151 -2.65 15.47 -4.56
N GLN A 152 -1.97 14.34 -4.38
CA GLN A 152 -2.31 13.03 -4.96
C GLN A 152 -3.44 12.30 -4.24
N ILE A 153 -4.13 11.38 -4.96
CA ILE A 153 -5.24 10.57 -4.45
C ILE A 153 -4.80 9.20 -3.89
N ASN A 154 -3.48 8.96 -3.71
CA ASN A 154 -3.00 7.62 -3.34
C ASN A 154 -3.46 7.17 -1.94
N LEU A 155 -3.70 8.10 -1.01
CA LEU A 155 -4.24 7.77 0.31
C LEU A 155 -5.70 7.31 0.22
N LEU A 156 -6.51 7.89 -0.67
CA LEU A 156 -7.86 7.41 -0.96
C LEU A 156 -7.84 5.98 -1.52
N ILE A 157 -6.99 5.73 -2.52
CA ILE A 157 -6.81 4.40 -3.13
C ILE A 157 -6.39 3.38 -2.08
N LEU A 158 -5.41 3.72 -1.24
CA LEU A 158 -4.96 2.89 -0.13
C LEU A 158 -6.09 2.63 0.87
N ALA A 159 -6.86 3.65 1.24
CA ALA A 159 -7.99 3.52 2.16
C ALA A 159 -9.06 2.56 1.63
N LEU A 160 -9.42 2.64 0.34
CA LEU A 160 -10.38 1.74 -0.30
C LEU A 160 -9.93 0.28 -0.25
N VAL A 161 -8.66 0.00 -0.60
CA VAL A 161 -8.12 -1.36 -0.55
C VAL A 161 -8.01 -1.86 0.89
N LEU A 162 -7.53 -1.04 1.83
CA LEU A 162 -7.46 -1.42 3.24
C LEU A 162 -8.86 -1.68 3.83
N TRP A 163 -9.85 -0.85 3.49
CA TRP A 163 -11.23 -1.09 3.90
C TRP A 163 -11.70 -2.47 3.45
N ASP A 164 -11.51 -2.78 2.17
CA ASP A 164 -11.86 -4.09 1.59
C ASP A 164 -11.14 -5.23 2.33
N LEU A 165 -9.83 -5.13 2.54
CA LEU A 165 -9.05 -6.12 3.28
C LEU A 165 -9.55 -6.32 4.72
N THR A 166 -10.15 -5.31 5.36
CA THR A 166 -10.72 -5.43 6.71
C THR A 166 -12.10 -6.07 6.76
N LEU A 167 -12.75 -6.28 5.62
CA LEU A 167 -14.06 -6.95 5.56
C LEU A 167 -13.90 -8.47 5.70
N PRO A 168 -14.83 -9.14 6.40
CA PRO A 168 -14.86 -10.60 6.43
C PRO A 168 -15.20 -11.16 5.04
N ASP A 169 -14.74 -12.38 4.76
CA ASP A 169 -14.98 -13.02 3.45
C ASP A 169 -16.48 -13.29 3.19
N SER A 170 -17.33 -13.32 4.24
CA SER A 170 -18.77 -13.42 4.13
C SER A 170 -19.46 -12.11 3.68
N SER A 171 -18.80 -10.96 3.77
CA SER A 171 -19.38 -9.66 3.42
C SER A 171 -19.74 -9.58 1.93
N ARG A 172 -20.93 -9.10 1.61
CA ARG A 172 -21.36 -8.84 0.23
C ARG A 172 -20.57 -7.69 -0.41
N LEU A 173 -20.00 -6.80 0.40
CA LEU A 173 -19.21 -5.64 -0.04
C LEU A 173 -17.73 -5.97 -0.26
N LYS A 174 -17.30 -7.23 0.05
CA LYS A 174 -15.91 -7.68 -0.19
C LYS A 174 -15.63 -7.68 -1.69
N GLY A 175 -14.63 -6.95 -2.12
CA GLY A 175 -14.25 -6.71 -3.50
C GLY A 175 -14.62 -5.30 -4.00
N VAL A 176 -15.64 -4.64 -3.43
CA VAL A 176 -16.08 -3.30 -3.88
C VAL A 176 -14.95 -2.27 -3.76
N GLY A 177 -14.26 -2.23 -2.63
CA GLY A 177 -13.16 -1.27 -2.40
C GLY A 177 -12.01 -1.45 -3.37
N ILE A 178 -11.62 -2.71 -3.63
CA ILE A 178 -10.59 -3.06 -4.62
C ILE A 178 -11.05 -2.64 -6.03
N GLY A 179 -12.31 -2.93 -6.39
CA GLY A 179 -12.85 -2.59 -7.70
C GLY A 179 -12.93 -1.08 -7.95
N LEU A 180 -13.42 -0.31 -6.97
CA LEU A 180 -13.44 1.16 -7.05
C LEU A 180 -12.02 1.74 -7.13
N ALA A 181 -11.08 1.23 -6.32
CA ALA A 181 -9.69 1.64 -6.39
C ALA A 181 -9.07 1.37 -7.77
N ALA A 182 -9.39 0.20 -8.39
CA ALA A 182 -8.95 -0.15 -9.74
C ALA A 182 -9.59 0.72 -10.82
N GLY A 183 -10.84 1.15 -10.62
CA GLY A 183 -11.52 2.08 -11.50
C GLY A 183 -10.99 3.51 -11.43
N LEU A 184 -10.48 3.92 -10.26
CA LEU A 184 -9.81 5.20 -10.10
C LEU A 184 -8.38 5.18 -10.66
N LYS A 185 -7.67 4.09 -10.49
CA LYS A 185 -6.30 3.88 -10.95
C LYS A 185 -6.10 2.38 -11.17
N VAL A 186 -5.71 1.98 -12.36
CA VAL A 186 -5.73 0.56 -12.79
C VAL A 186 -4.87 -0.35 -11.89
N THR A 187 -3.78 0.17 -11.31
CA THR A 187 -2.80 -0.61 -10.54
C THR A 187 -3.41 -1.47 -9.42
N PRO A 188 -4.39 -1.01 -8.58
CA PRO A 188 -5.04 -1.85 -7.56
C PRO A 188 -5.76 -3.09 -8.12
N GLY A 189 -6.03 -3.17 -9.41
CA GLY A 189 -6.55 -4.37 -10.07
C GLY A 189 -5.68 -5.61 -9.84
N PHE A 190 -4.40 -5.42 -9.48
CA PHE A 190 -3.50 -6.51 -9.08
C PHE A 190 -4.03 -7.33 -7.89
N PHE A 191 -4.82 -6.73 -7.00
CA PHE A 191 -5.48 -7.43 -5.91
C PHE A 191 -6.57 -8.41 -6.37
N VAL A 192 -7.13 -8.23 -7.58
CA VAL A 192 -8.10 -9.18 -8.15
C VAL A 192 -7.42 -10.53 -8.41
N LEU A 193 -6.17 -10.52 -8.90
CA LEU A 193 -5.38 -11.75 -9.08
C LEU A 193 -5.18 -12.47 -7.75
N TYR A 194 -4.86 -11.74 -6.68
CA TYR A 194 -4.74 -12.31 -5.34
C TYR A 194 -6.06 -12.93 -4.86
N LEU A 195 -7.21 -12.26 -5.07
CA LEU A 195 -8.52 -12.83 -4.72
C LEU A 195 -8.82 -14.11 -5.49
N LEU A 196 -8.51 -14.16 -6.79
CA LEU A 196 -8.67 -15.36 -7.63
C LEU A 196 -7.76 -16.50 -7.14
N LEU A 197 -6.48 -16.23 -6.93
CA LEU A 197 -5.51 -17.22 -6.48
C LEU A 197 -5.80 -17.75 -5.07
N THR A 198 -6.45 -16.96 -4.21
CA THR A 198 -6.92 -17.38 -2.89
C THR A 198 -8.33 -17.98 -2.92
N ARG A 199 -8.91 -18.21 -4.12
CA ARG A 199 -10.25 -18.80 -4.36
C ARG A 199 -11.40 -17.98 -3.75
N ARG A 200 -11.20 -16.68 -3.56
CA ARG A 200 -12.26 -15.75 -3.15
C ARG A 200 -13.02 -15.26 -4.39
N PHE A 201 -13.55 -16.22 -5.17
CA PHE A 201 -14.14 -15.94 -6.49
C PHE A 201 -15.27 -14.93 -6.45
N ARG A 202 -16.13 -14.97 -5.41
CA ARG A 202 -17.19 -13.98 -5.23
C ARG A 202 -16.62 -12.58 -5.05
N ALA A 203 -15.59 -12.40 -4.19
CA ALA A 203 -14.97 -11.10 -3.98
C ALA A 203 -14.24 -10.61 -5.24
N ALA A 204 -13.59 -11.51 -5.98
CA ALA A 204 -12.96 -11.19 -7.26
C ALA A 204 -14.00 -10.73 -8.30
N ALA A 205 -15.11 -11.44 -8.41
CA ALA A 205 -16.23 -11.06 -9.29
C ALA A 205 -16.84 -9.70 -8.89
N THR A 206 -17.02 -9.46 -7.57
CA THR A 206 -17.49 -8.17 -7.05
C THR A 206 -16.50 -7.04 -7.38
N ALA A 207 -15.19 -7.28 -7.25
CA ALA A 207 -14.17 -6.29 -7.59
C ALA A 207 -14.17 -6.00 -9.10
N ALA A 208 -14.23 -7.03 -9.94
CA ALA A 208 -14.33 -6.88 -11.38
C ALA A 208 -15.62 -6.12 -11.78
N ALA A 209 -16.77 -6.47 -11.20
CA ALA A 209 -18.03 -5.79 -11.46
C ALA A 209 -18.01 -4.32 -11.01
N SER A 210 -17.41 -4.02 -9.84
CA SER A 210 -17.30 -2.64 -9.35
C SER A 210 -16.37 -1.81 -10.24
N CYS A 211 -15.26 -2.39 -10.71
CA CYS A 211 -14.39 -1.74 -11.68
C CYS A 211 -15.11 -1.54 -13.02
N ALA A 212 -15.79 -2.57 -13.54
CA ALA A 212 -16.56 -2.48 -14.77
C ALA A 212 -17.69 -1.42 -14.67
N ALA A 213 -18.32 -1.27 -13.51
CA ALA A 213 -19.29 -0.21 -13.28
C ALA A 213 -18.69 1.19 -13.43
N THR A 214 -17.46 1.43 -12.92
CA THR A 214 -16.78 2.72 -13.14
C THR A 214 -16.44 2.97 -14.60
N VAL A 215 -16.03 1.92 -15.32
CA VAL A 215 -15.79 1.99 -16.77
C VAL A 215 -17.08 2.30 -17.52
N LEU A 216 -18.18 1.62 -17.18
CA LEU A 216 -19.48 1.85 -17.79
C LEU A 216 -19.99 3.28 -17.55
N VAL A 217 -19.86 3.80 -16.32
CA VAL A 217 -20.19 5.19 -16.01
C VAL A 217 -19.35 6.15 -16.86
N GLY A 218 -18.04 5.88 -17.00
CA GLY A 218 -17.17 6.66 -17.88
C GLY A 218 -17.64 6.62 -19.34
N LEU A 219 -17.98 5.43 -19.86
CA LEU A 219 -18.47 5.25 -21.24
C LEU A 219 -19.80 5.97 -21.48
N LEU A 220 -20.69 6.00 -20.50
CA LEU A 220 -21.98 6.66 -20.63
C LEU A 220 -21.87 8.19 -20.60
N VAL A 221 -20.95 8.74 -19.81
CA VAL A 221 -20.82 10.20 -19.61
C VAL A 221 -19.77 10.80 -20.53
N LEU A 222 -18.66 10.10 -20.78
CA LEU A 222 -17.51 10.54 -21.57
C LEU A 222 -17.12 9.46 -22.60
N PRO A 223 -17.98 9.12 -23.58
CA PRO A 223 -17.77 7.98 -24.47
C PRO A 223 -16.46 8.05 -25.26
N GLY A 224 -16.15 9.21 -25.85
CA GLY A 224 -14.91 9.41 -26.62
C GLY A 224 -13.66 9.25 -25.77
N ALA A 225 -13.59 9.97 -24.63
CA ALA A 225 -12.46 9.85 -23.71
C ALA A 225 -12.31 8.44 -23.14
N SER A 226 -13.42 7.75 -22.86
CA SER A 226 -13.37 6.36 -22.39
C SER A 226 -12.84 5.43 -23.44
N TRP A 227 -13.25 5.57 -24.68
CA TRP A 227 -12.72 4.78 -25.80
C TRP A 227 -11.22 5.01 -25.95
N ASP A 228 -10.79 6.27 -26.00
CA ASP A 228 -9.36 6.61 -26.14
C ASP A 228 -8.54 6.08 -24.96
N PHE A 229 -9.03 6.21 -23.72
CA PHE A 229 -8.30 5.69 -22.55
C PHE A 229 -8.09 4.18 -22.65
N TRP A 230 -9.16 3.41 -22.83
CA TRP A 230 -9.08 1.96 -22.74
C TRP A 230 -8.46 1.30 -23.99
N THR A 231 -8.38 2.00 -25.13
CA THR A 231 -7.80 1.47 -26.37
C THR A 231 -6.41 2.01 -26.70
N LYS A 232 -6.02 3.18 -26.15
CA LYS A 232 -4.76 3.86 -26.50
C LYS A 232 -3.98 4.29 -25.26
N GLU A 233 -4.55 5.20 -24.47
CA GLU A 233 -3.82 5.96 -23.44
C GLU A 233 -3.30 5.09 -22.30
N LEU A 234 -4.04 4.03 -21.93
CA LEU A 234 -3.66 3.04 -20.92
C LEU A 234 -2.33 2.34 -21.25
N TYR A 235 -2.05 2.16 -22.53
CA TYR A 235 -0.89 1.42 -23.01
C TYR A 235 0.32 2.32 -23.30
N ASP A 236 0.13 3.63 -23.34
CA ASP A 236 1.20 4.61 -23.55
C ASP A 236 1.79 5.06 -22.20
N THR A 237 2.77 4.32 -21.70
CA THR A 237 3.46 4.65 -20.44
C THR A 237 4.25 5.96 -20.52
N THR A 238 4.61 6.43 -21.72
CA THR A 238 5.38 7.67 -21.90
C THR A 238 4.61 8.92 -21.46
N ARG A 239 3.28 8.86 -21.48
CA ARG A 239 2.41 9.93 -20.97
C ARG A 239 2.52 10.12 -19.46
N VAL A 240 2.72 9.03 -18.72
CA VAL A 240 2.81 9.09 -17.25
C VAL A 240 4.13 9.71 -16.80
N GLY A 241 5.15 9.64 -17.66
CA GLY A 241 6.47 10.19 -17.43
C GLY A 241 7.59 9.28 -17.91
N LYS A 242 8.82 9.74 -17.76
CA LYS A 242 10.00 8.97 -18.15
C LYS A 242 10.27 7.86 -17.15
N GLU A 243 10.39 6.63 -17.62
CA GLU A 243 10.47 5.43 -16.79
C GLU A 243 11.76 5.33 -15.98
N TYR A 244 12.86 5.87 -16.51
CA TYR A 244 14.21 5.81 -15.93
C TYR A 244 14.51 6.89 -14.87
N ILE A 245 13.64 7.87 -14.63
CA ILE A 245 13.94 8.90 -13.62
C ILE A 245 13.91 8.35 -12.21
N VAL A 246 14.66 9.02 -11.32
CA VAL A 246 14.85 8.59 -9.92
C VAL A 246 13.52 8.46 -9.17
N ASP A 247 12.54 9.33 -9.47
CA ASP A 247 11.22 9.28 -8.85
C ASP A 247 10.44 8.00 -9.20
N ASN A 248 10.79 7.29 -10.30
CA ASN A 248 10.22 5.98 -10.60
C ASN A 248 10.92 4.91 -9.76
N GLN A 249 10.28 4.51 -8.69
CA GLN A 249 10.71 3.51 -7.74
C GLN A 249 10.12 2.12 -8.04
N SER A 250 9.96 1.77 -9.32
CA SER A 250 9.63 0.41 -9.78
C SER A 250 10.88 -0.41 -10.08
N LEU A 251 10.72 -1.74 -10.21
CA LEU A 251 11.81 -2.60 -10.71
C LEU A 251 12.26 -2.20 -12.12
N ARG A 252 11.31 -1.80 -12.97
CA ARG A 252 11.64 -1.33 -14.31
C ARG A 252 12.54 -0.10 -14.25
N GLY A 253 12.14 0.93 -13.50
CA GLY A 253 12.93 2.15 -13.35
C GLY A 253 14.34 1.88 -12.78
N MET A 254 14.45 0.97 -11.81
CA MET A 254 15.74 0.52 -11.30
C MET A 254 16.59 -0.16 -12.39
N MET A 255 16.02 -1.08 -13.17
CA MET A 255 16.74 -1.79 -14.22
C MET A 255 17.15 -0.87 -15.37
N ASP A 256 16.28 0.07 -15.76
CA ASP A 256 16.58 1.05 -16.82
C ASP A 256 17.79 1.92 -16.42
N ARG A 257 17.90 2.32 -15.15
CA ARG A 257 19.06 3.05 -14.62
C ARG A 257 20.31 2.17 -14.55
N LEU A 258 20.19 0.93 -14.03
CA LEU A 258 21.31 0.00 -13.92
C LEU A 258 21.88 -0.42 -15.26
N LEU A 259 21.01 -0.65 -16.25
CA LEU A 259 21.42 -1.07 -17.60
C LEU A 259 21.70 0.11 -18.53
N LEU A 260 21.56 1.34 -18.05
CA LEU A 260 21.70 2.57 -18.82
C LEU A 260 20.90 2.53 -20.15
N SER A 261 19.70 1.94 -20.10
CA SER A 261 18.83 1.68 -21.23
C SER A 261 17.45 2.32 -21.03
N THR A 262 16.89 2.87 -22.09
CA THR A 262 15.50 3.35 -22.12
C THR A 262 14.54 2.32 -22.69
N HIS A 263 15.05 1.16 -23.12
CA HIS A 263 14.26 0.08 -23.69
C HIS A 263 14.18 -1.10 -22.74
N THR A 264 12.96 -1.52 -22.44
CA THR A 264 12.72 -2.68 -21.58
C THR A 264 13.22 -3.95 -22.26
N GLY A 265 14.35 -4.47 -21.77
CA GLY A 265 14.91 -5.73 -22.27
C GLY A 265 14.17 -6.96 -21.70
N VAL A 266 14.41 -8.12 -22.33
CA VAL A 266 13.86 -9.41 -21.90
C VAL A 266 14.25 -9.72 -20.43
N SER A 267 15.48 -9.39 -20.03
CA SER A 267 15.96 -9.58 -18.66
C SER A 267 15.11 -8.81 -17.63
N THR A 268 14.74 -7.58 -17.92
CA THR A 268 13.84 -6.76 -17.07
C THR A 268 12.46 -7.39 -16.99
N LEU A 269 11.90 -7.84 -18.12
CA LEU A 269 10.59 -8.50 -18.15
C LEU A 269 10.58 -9.80 -17.34
N LEU A 270 11.64 -10.62 -17.46
CA LEU A 270 11.78 -11.86 -16.69
C LEU A 270 11.91 -11.58 -15.19
N LEU A 271 12.67 -10.56 -14.80
CA LEU A 271 12.80 -10.15 -13.40
C LEU A 271 11.45 -9.71 -12.85
N VAL A 272 10.74 -8.82 -13.54
CA VAL A 272 9.41 -8.31 -13.13
C VAL A 272 8.42 -9.46 -13.01
N ALA A 273 8.36 -10.36 -14.01
CA ALA A 273 7.49 -11.54 -13.96
C ALA A 273 7.86 -12.49 -12.80
N GLY A 274 9.15 -12.75 -12.58
CA GLY A 274 9.63 -13.58 -11.47
C GLY A 274 9.25 -13.01 -10.12
N VAL A 275 9.39 -11.69 -9.93
CA VAL A 275 8.98 -11.00 -8.67
C VAL A 275 7.47 -11.01 -8.51
N ALA A 276 6.69 -10.83 -9.60
CA ALA A 276 5.23 -10.91 -9.57
C ALA A 276 4.75 -12.28 -9.11
N VAL A 277 5.29 -13.34 -9.73
CA VAL A 277 4.96 -14.74 -9.39
C VAL A 277 5.37 -15.06 -7.95
N THR A 278 6.60 -14.69 -7.56
CA THR A 278 7.11 -14.95 -6.20
C THR A 278 6.27 -14.23 -5.14
N GLY A 279 5.98 -12.95 -5.34
CA GLY A 279 5.20 -12.17 -4.39
C GLY A 279 3.76 -12.67 -4.25
N LEU A 280 3.09 -13.00 -5.37
CA LEU A 280 1.76 -13.60 -5.33
C LEU A 280 1.78 -14.99 -4.68
N ALA A 281 2.77 -15.83 -4.99
CA ALA A 281 2.92 -17.13 -4.36
C ALA A 281 3.12 -17.02 -2.84
N LEU A 282 3.96 -16.10 -2.38
CA LEU A 282 4.16 -15.84 -0.94
C LEU A 282 2.86 -15.39 -0.28
N ALA A 283 2.12 -14.47 -0.90
CA ALA A 283 0.84 -13.99 -0.37
C ALA A 283 -0.19 -15.12 -0.26
N VAL A 284 -0.29 -15.98 -1.28
CA VAL A 284 -1.17 -17.15 -1.29
C VAL A 284 -0.73 -18.19 -0.25
N LEU A 285 0.56 -18.46 -0.09
CA LEU A 285 1.09 -19.37 0.93
C LEU A 285 0.76 -18.85 2.33
N ILE A 286 0.89 -17.55 2.60
CA ILE A 286 0.49 -16.98 3.89
C ILE A 286 -0.99 -17.22 4.14
N ASP A 287 -1.83 -16.92 3.15
CA ASP A 287 -3.28 -17.02 3.29
C ASP A 287 -3.77 -18.47 3.49
N ARG A 288 -3.19 -19.43 2.75
CA ARG A 288 -3.68 -20.81 2.74
C ARG A 288 -2.99 -21.75 3.70
N ARG A 289 -1.65 -21.61 3.83
CA ARG A 289 -0.83 -22.54 4.61
C ARG A 289 -0.40 -21.95 5.94
N CYS A 290 -0.31 -20.63 6.03
CA CYS A 290 0.13 -19.95 7.24
C CYS A 290 -1.00 -19.11 7.88
N ALA A 291 -2.28 -19.42 7.65
CA ALA A 291 -3.43 -18.68 8.18
C ALA A 291 -3.41 -18.57 9.73
N GLY A 292 -2.83 -19.57 10.42
CA GLY A 292 -2.60 -19.53 11.87
C GLY A 292 -1.44 -18.63 12.32
N MET A 293 -0.72 -17.98 11.40
CA MET A 293 0.31 -17.00 11.73
C MET A 293 -0.35 -15.72 12.26
N PRO A 294 0.19 -15.10 13.32
CA PRO A 294 -0.32 -13.82 13.79
C PRO A 294 -0.36 -12.80 12.65
N ARG A 295 -1.51 -12.15 12.49
CA ARG A 295 -1.73 -11.08 11.46
C ARG A 295 -1.52 -11.56 10.01
N ALA A 296 -1.81 -12.84 9.73
CA ALA A 296 -1.61 -13.43 8.40
C ALA A 296 -2.24 -12.58 7.29
N GLN A 297 -3.46 -12.09 7.49
CA GLN A 297 -4.16 -11.24 6.52
C GLN A 297 -3.41 -9.92 6.24
N ALA A 298 -2.85 -9.27 7.26
CA ALA A 298 -2.06 -8.06 7.07
C ALA A 298 -0.74 -8.37 6.33
N TRP A 299 -0.05 -9.44 6.69
CA TRP A 299 1.16 -9.90 5.98
C TRP A 299 0.86 -10.23 4.52
N SER A 300 -0.19 -10.99 4.25
CA SER A 300 -0.58 -11.37 2.88
C SER A 300 -0.95 -10.13 2.05
N GLY A 301 -1.83 -9.26 2.56
CA GLY A 301 -2.26 -8.05 1.86
C GLY A 301 -1.10 -7.09 1.56
N LEU A 302 -0.18 -6.89 2.51
CA LEU A 302 1.01 -6.06 2.28
C LEU A 302 2.01 -6.72 1.32
N THR A 303 2.11 -8.04 1.31
CA THR A 303 2.94 -8.75 0.31
C THR A 303 2.41 -8.48 -1.10
N VAL A 304 1.10 -8.54 -1.30
CA VAL A 304 0.48 -8.18 -2.59
C VAL A 304 0.77 -6.72 -2.94
N ALA A 305 0.58 -5.80 -1.98
CA ALA A 305 0.77 -4.37 -2.20
C ALA A 305 2.21 -4.01 -2.60
N PHE A 306 3.21 -4.53 -1.87
CA PHE A 306 4.61 -4.28 -2.22
C PHE A 306 5.02 -4.97 -3.52
N THR A 307 4.47 -6.15 -3.82
CA THR A 307 4.66 -6.78 -5.13
C THR A 307 4.10 -5.89 -6.23
N MET A 308 2.87 -5.39 -6.07
CA MET A 308 2.20 -4.52 -7.03
C MET A 308 3.03 -3.27 -7.37
N VAL A 309 3.55 -2.55 -6.37
CA VAL A 309 4.36 -1.35 -6.62
C VAL A 309 5.74 -1.67 -7.20
N LEU A 310 6.30 -2.84 -6.92
CA LEU A 310 7.54 -3.31 -7.52
C LEU A 310 7.37 -3.60 -9.01
N VAL A 311 6.29 -4.29 -9.41
CA VAL A 311 6.11 -4.80 -10.78
C VAL A 311 5.39 -3.82 -11.71
N SER A 312 4.78 -2.77 -11.16
CA SER A 312 4.19 -1.69 -11.96
C SER A 312 5.27 -1.05 -12.86
N PRO A 313 5.01 -0.77 -14.15
CA PRO A 313 5.99 -0.12 -15.03
C PRO A 313 6.44 1.24 -14.48
N ILE A 314 5.51 1.98 -13.90
CA ILE A 314 5.77 3.25 -13.22
C ILE A 314 5.21 3.18 -11.80
N SER A 315 6.10 3.38 -10.82
CA SER A 315 5.76 3.44 -9.42
C SER A 315 6.46 4.62 -8.77
N TRP A 316 5.81 5.79 -8.84
CA TRP A 316 6.34 7.00 -8.23
C TRP A 316 6.53 6.83 -6.72
N THR A 317 7.40 7.62 -6.10
CA THR A 317 7.68 7.57 -4.66
C THR A 317 6.40 7.59 -3.83
N HIS A 318 5.44 8.43 -4.20
CA HIS A 318 4.14 8.57 -3.54
C HIS A 318 3.18 7.37 -3.74
N HIS A 319 3.50 6.38 -4.58
CA HIS A 319 2.76 5.11 -4.63
C HIS A 319 3.11 4.20 -3.45
N TRP A 320 4.22 4.45 -2.76
CA TRP A 320 4.70 3.63 -1.64
C TRP A 320 4.06 3.97 -0.29
N VAL A 321 2.92 4.66 -0.27
CA VAL A 321 2.12 4.96 0.94
C VAL A 321 1.74 3.71 1.75
N TRP A 322 1.93 2.52 1.18
CA TRP A 322 1.83 1.23 1.86
C TRP A 322 2.80 1.08 3.03
N CYS A 323 3.80 1.94 3.15
CA CYS A 323 4.68 2.04 4.31
C CYS A 323 3.90 2.33 5.60
N VAL A 324 2.76 3.06 5.55
CA VAL A 324 1.95 3.38 6.72
C VAL A 324 1.38 2.12 7.38
N PRO A 325 0.58 1.25 6.71
CA PRO A 325 0.11 0.00 7.30
C PRO A 325 1.25 -0.97 7.64
N LEU A 326 2.37 -0.94 6.91
CA LEU A 326 3.54 -1.75 7.23
C LEU A 326 4.16 -1.36 8.57
N LEU A 327 4.36 -0.07 8.83
CA LEU A 327 4.90 0.41 10.11
C LEU A 327 3.99 0.04 11.28
N VAL A 328 2.66 0.09 11.11
CA VAL A 328 1.70 -0.38 12.11
C VAL A 328 1.86 -1.88 12.36
N LEU A 329 2.01 -2.69 11.30
CA LEU A 329 2.25 -4.13 11.40
C LEU A 329 3.55 -4.44 12.14
N LEU A 330 4.66 -3.81 11.73
CA LEU A 330 5.97 -4.02 12.35
C LEU A 330 6.01 -3.54 13.81
N GLY A 331 5.30 -2.46 14.14
CA GLY A 331 5.11 -2.00 15.53
C GLY A 331 4.42 -3.04 16.41
N ALA A 332 3.41 -3.73 15.86
CA ALA A 332 2.74 -4.83 16.54
C ALA A 332 3.66 -6.04 16.74
N GLU A 333 4.45 -6.42 15.72
CA GLU A 333 5.43 -7.52 15.83
C GLU A 333 6.52 -7.19 16.87
N ALA A 334 7.06 -5.96 16.84
CA ALA A 334 8.06 -5.50 17.79
C ALA A 334 7.56 -5.51 19.25
N ARG A 335 6.29 -5.15 19.47
CA ARG A 335 5.67 -5.24 20.79
C ARG A 335 5.52 -6.68 21.26
N ASP A 336 5.05 -7.57 20.39
CA ASP A 336 4.84 -8.97 20.77
C ASP A 336 6.17 -9.67 21.04
N GLU A 337 7.22 -9.36 20.26
CA GLU A 337 8.58 -9.84 20.53
C GLU A 337 9.03 -9.39 21.94
N ARG A 338 8.87 -8.10 22.28
CA ARG A 338 9.23 -7.57 23.59
C ARG A 338 8.51 -8.27 24.74
N ARG A 339 7.24 -8.66 24.55
CA ARG A 339 6.47 -9.36 25.58
C ARG A 339 6.90 -10.80 25.80
N ARG A 340 7.46 -11.45 24.74
CA ARG A 340 7.91 -12.83 24.78
C ARG A 340 9.39 -12.99 25.09
N ALA A 341 10.17 -11.91 24.98
CA ALA A 341 11.62 -11.96 25.11
C ALA A 341 12.03 -12.26 26.54
N ARG A 342 12.83 -13.32 26.73
CA ARG A 342 13.79 -13.41 27.83
C ARG A 342 14.91 -12.38 27.61
N PRO A 343 15.61 -11.91 28.65
CA PRO A 343 16.70 -10.96 28.50
C PRO A 343 17.76 -11.47 27.50
N GLY A 344 18.01 -10.73 26.41
CA GLY A 344 19.03 -11.08 25.39
C GLY A 344 18.79 -10.44 24.02
N TRP A 345 19.74 -10.56 23.11
CA TRP A 345 19.73 -9.98 21.76
C TRP A 345 18.54 -10.43 20.87
N ALA A 346 18.00 -11.63 21.11
CA ALA A 346 16.89 -12.16 20.33
C ALA A 346 15.61 -11.30 20.41
N GLY A 347 15.44 -10.50 21.45
CA GLY A 347 14.26 -9.64 21.67
C GLY A 347 14.28 -8.30 20.95
N HIS A 348 15.21 -8.05 20.00
CA HIS A 348 15.35 -6.75 19.33
C HIS A 348 15.12 -6.78 17.82
N ARG A 349 14.89 -7.94 17.22
CA ARG A 349 14.85 -8.12 15.76
C ARG A 349 13.77 -7.27 15.11
N TRP A 350 12.53 -7.35 15.60
CA TRP A 350 11.42 -6.60 15.04
C TRP A 350 11.52 -5.09 15.30
N ARG A 351 12.19 -4.69 16.39
CA ARG A 351 12.50 -3.27 16.62
C ARG A 351 13.53 -2.75 15.63
N LEU A 352 14.54 -3.54 15.29
CA LEU A 352 15.52 -3.20 14.26
C LEU A 352 14.86 -3.12 12.88
N VAL A 353 14.00 -4.09 12.51
CA VAL A 353 13.26 -4.06 11.26
C VAL A 353 12.33 -2.85 11.20
N LEU A 354 11.61 -2.54 12.29
CA LEU A 354 10.76 -1.35 12.38
C LEU A 354 11.58 -0.07 12.21
N GLY A 355 12.71 0.05 12.93
CA GLY A 355 13.59 1.23 12.86
C GLY A 355 14.21 1.40 11.47
N ALA A 356 14.70 0.34 10.86
CA ALA A 356 15.25 0.36 9.50
C ALA A 356 14.18 0.75 8.46
N THR A 357 12.95 0.21 8.60
CA THR A 357 11.83 0.58 7.73
C THR A 357 11.45 2.05 7.90
N ALA A 358 11.34 2.54 9.14
CA ALA A 358 11.04 3.94 9.40
C ALA A 358 12.14 4.86 8.84
N LEU A 359 13.41 4.50 9.05
CA LEU A 359 14.54 5.25 8.50
C LEU A 359 14.50 5.26 6.97
N CYS A 360 14.24 4.14 6.31
CA CYS A 360 14.14 4.05 4.87
C CYS A 360 13.11 5.04 4.32
N PHE A 361 11.89 5.07 4.87
CA PHE A 361 10.81 5.92 4.39
C PHE A 361 10.84 7.36 4.91
N CYS A 362 11.67 7.68 5.92
CA CYS A 362 11.91 9.05 6.40
C CYS A 362 13.23 9.64 5.90
N SER A 363 14.06 8.86 5.19
CA SER A 363 15.40 9.31 4.78
C SER A 363 15.40 10.33 3.66
N PHE A 364 14.35 10.37 2.83
CA PHE A 364 14.34 11.14 1.59
C PHE A 364 15.57 10.88 0.71
N ALA A 365 16.17 9.69 0.80
CA ALA A 365 17.46 9.36 0.21
C ALA A 365 17.54 9.70 -1.29
N MET A 366 16.46 9.43 -2.05
CA MET A 366 16.42 9.73 -3.48
C MET A 366 16.48 11.23 -3.80
N TRP A 367 16.11 12.12 -2.85
CA TRP A 367 16.15 13.57 -3.09
C TRP A 367 17.57 14.13 -3.12
N PHE A 368 18.54 13.39 -2.58
CA PHE A 368 19.96 13.73 -2.61
C PHE A 368 20.66 13.26 -3.90
N VAL A 369 19.96 12.50 -4.75
CA VAL A 369 20.48 12.03 -6.02
C VAL A 369 20.36 13.16 -7.05
N PRO A 370 21.39 13.41 -7.87
CA PRO A 370 21.31 14.42 -8.93
C PRO A 370 20.20 14.12 -9.94
N HIS A 371 19.20 15.00 -10.04
CA HIS A 371 18.05 14.85 -10.94
C HIS A 371 18.36 15.39 -12.37
N ARG A 372 19.60 15.32 -12.84
CA ARG A 372 20.03 15.82 -14.17
C ARG A 372 19.41 15.07 -15.36
N ALA A 373 18.62 14.03 -15.10
CA ALA A 373 17.94 13.24 -16.14
C ALA A 373 16.88 14.00 -16.97
N TRP A 374 16.55 15.26 -16.63
CA TRP A 374 15.71 16.13 -17.45
C TRP A 374 16.29 16.42 -18.83
N ALA A 375 17.61 16.26 -19.00
CA ALA A 375 18.33 16.49 -20.26
C ALA A 375 18.43 15.25 -21.17
N GLY A 376 17.68 14.18 -20.92
CA GLY A 376 17.67 12.99 -21.80
C GLY A 376 18.82 12.00 -21.56
N GLN A 377 19.62 12.16 -20.50
CA GLN A 377 20.72 11.25 -20.19
C GLN A 377 20.37 10.34 -19.02
N VAL A 378 20.32 9.03 -19.28
CA VAL A 378 20.10 7.95 -18.29
C VAL A 378 21.29 7.77 -17.34
N ARG A 379 22.40 8.50 -17.54
CA ARG A 379 23.68 8.27 -16.84
C ARG A 379 23.64 8.80 -15.41
N LEU A 380 23.18 7.96 -14.49
CA LEU A 380 23.47 8.09 -13.07
C LEU A 380 24.76 7.32 -12.76
N SER A 381 25.66 7.91 -11.94
CA SER A 381 26.81 7.17 -11.44
C SER A 381 26.32 6.02 -10.57
N TYR A 382 26.87 4.80 -10.74
CA TYR A 382 26.48 3.61 -9.98
C TYR A 382 26.51 3.80 -8.45
N TRP A 383 27.35 4.72 -7.94
CA TRP A 383 27.40 5.06 -6.51
C TRP A 383 26.08 5.65 -5.97
N PHE A 384 25.30 6.30 -6.80
CA PHE A 384 24.01 6.85 -6.41
C PHE A 384 22.86 5.84 -6.54
N GLU A 385 23.05 4.72 -7.23
CA GLU A 385 21.96 3.79 -7.52
C GLU A 385 21.29 3.20 -6.25
N PRO A 386 22.01 2.88 -5.16
CA PRO A 386 21.34 2.44 -3.93
C PRO A 386 20.38 3.48 -3.34
N MET A 387 20.69 4.78 -3.46
CA MET A 387 19.80 5.86 -3.03
C MET A 387 18.70 6.13 -4.06
N ALA A 388 19.02 6.04 -5.35
CA ALA A 388 18.08 6.21 -6.45
C ALA A 388 17.03 5.09 -6.52
N SER A 389 17.34 3.91 -5.97
CA SER A 389 16.48 2.72 -5.99
C SER A 389 16.13 2.22 -4.59
N VAL A 390 16.07 3.12 -3.62
CA VAL A 390 15.87 2.77 -2.20
C VAL A 390 14.58 1.96 -1.97
N TYR A 391 13.48 2.28 -2.64
CA TYR A 391 12.22 1.56 -2.45
C TYR A 391 12.15 0.24 -3.21
N PRO A 392 12.60 0.07 -4.46
CA PRO A 392 12.72 -1.25 -5.06
C PRO A 392 13.59 -2.21 -4.23
N LEU A 393 14.76 -1.74 -3.74
CA LEU A 393 15.63 -2.53 -2.87
C LEU A 393 14.93 -2.89 -1.55
N PHE A 394 14.23 -1.93 -0.93
CA PHE A 394 13.43 -2.20 0.25
C PHE A 394 12.32 -3.23 -0.04
N GLY A 395 11.60 -3.09 -1.14
CA GLY A 395 10.53 -4.01 -1.52
C GLY A 395 11.03 -5.44 -1.72
N LEU A 396 12.17 -5.62 -2.38
CA LEU A 396 12.82 -6.92 -2.53
C LEU A 396 13.26 -7.50 -1.17
N ALA A 397 13.87 -6.69 -0.30
CA ALA A 397 14.24 -7.09 1.06
C ALA A 397 13.00 -7.48 1.89
N PHE A 398 11.88 -6.75 1.75
CA PHE A 398 10.62 -7.10 2.38
C PHE A 398 10.07 -8.44 1.89
N LEU A 399 10.08 -8.72 0.58
CA LEU A 399 9.67 -10.03 0.05
C LEU A 399 10.60 -11.14 0.56
N GLY A 400 11.90 -10.89 0.67
CA GLY A 400 12.88 -11.82 1.29
C GLY A 400 12.53 -12.10 2.76
N LEU A 401 12.22 -11.08 3.54
CA LEU A 401 11.78 -11.22 4.94
C LEU A 401 10.50 -12.09 5.03
N VAL A 402 9.54 -11.83 4.15
CA VAL A 402 8.29 -12.61 4.07
C VAL A 402 8.59 -14.07 3.72
N ALA A 403 9.45 -14.32 2.73
CA ALA A 403 9.86 -15.67 2.33
C ALA A 403 10.47 -16.46 3.50
N VAL A 404 11.42 -15.84 4.23
CA VAL A 404 12.02 -16.45 5.43
C VAL A 404 10.96 -16.76 6.48
N ARG A 405 9.99 -15.87 6.69
CA ARG A 405 8.89 -16.06 7.66
C ARG A 405 7.99 -17.22 7.25
N VAL A 406 7.62 -17.32 5.97
CA VAL A 406 6.82 -18.41 5.42
C VAL A 406 7.55 -19.75 5.57
N VAL A 407 8.80 -19.84 5.13
CA VAL A 407 9.61 -21.06 5.21
C VAL A 407 9.75 -21.55 6.66
N ARG A 408 10.05 -20.64 7.60
CA ARG A 408 10.12 -20.99 9.02
C ARG A 408 8.80 -21.51 9.57
N ARG A 409 7.67 -20.93 9.13
CA ARG A 409 6.34 -21.38 9.56
C ARG A 409 6.00 -22.77 9.03
N LEU A 410 6.27 -23.00 7.74
CA LEU A 410 6.03 -24.31 7.10
C LEU A 410 6.89 -25.43 7.73
N ARG A 411 8.14 -25.12 8.09
CA ARG A 411 9.03 -26.09 8.78
C ARG A 411 8.63 -26.35 10.23
N ALA A 412 7.92 -25.42 10.87
CA ALA A 412 7.47 -25.59 12.27
C ALA A 412 6.13 -26.33 12.38
N GLU A 413 5.43 -26.59 11.28
CA GLU A 413 4.25 -27.46 11.29
C GLU A 413 4.71 -28.92 11.37
N PRO A 414 4.20 -29.73 12.35
CA PRO A 414 4.51 -31.14 12.41
C PRO A 414 4.02 -31.80 11.12
N VAL A 415 4.86 -32.67 10.52
CA VAL A 415 4.40 -33.56 9.44
C VAL A 415 3.20 -34.36 9.97
N PRO A 416 2.04 -34.31 9.29
CA PRO A 416 0.87 -35.06 9.75
C PRO A 416 1.25 -36.52 9.99
N ALA A 417 0.81 -37.10 11.11
CA ALA A 417 1.22 -38.47 11.54
C ALA A 417 1.01 -39.54 10.46
N TRP A 418 0.10 -39.32 9.50
CA TRP A 418 -0.16 -40.21 8.38
C TRP A 418 0.89 -40.16 7.26
N GLU A 419 1.72 -39.11 7.20
CA GLU A 419 2.84 -38.98 6.25
C GLU A 419 4.15 -39.57 6.80
N THR A 420 4.22 -39.90 8.09
CA THR A 420 5.40 -40.54 8.65
C THR A 420 5.48 -42.03 8.20
N PRO A 421 6.69 -42.53 7.87
CA PRO A 421 6.86 -43.95 7.48
C PRO A 421 6.29 -44.93 8.48
N GLN A 422 6.21 -44.56 9.77
CA GLN A 422 5.59 -45.38 10.84
C GLN A 422 4.06 -45.36 10.79
N GLY A 423 3.41 -44.29 10.28
CA GLY A 423 1.95 -44.23 10.14
C GLY A 423 1.40 -45.09 9.00
N ARG A 424 2.22 -45.41 7.99
CA ARG A 424 1.80 -46.31 6.89
C ARG A 424 1.79 -47.79 7.27
N GLY A 425 2.49 -48.17 8.35
CA GLY A 425 2.50 -49.56 8.85
C GLY A 425 1.35 -49.87 9.79
N ALA A 426 0.78 -48.91 10.50
CA ALA A 426 -0.26 -49.13 11.50
C ALA A 426 -1.68 -49.26 10.93
N SER A 427 -1.96 -48.73 9.74
CA SER A 427 -3.28 -48.86 9.10
C SER A 427 -3.49 -50.16 8.34
N ALA A 428 -2.44 -51.00 8.15
CA ALA A 428 -2.54 -52.28 7.44
C ALA A 428 -2.83 -53.49 8.36
N LEU A 429 -2.83 -53.34 9.68
CA LEU A 429 -2.99 -54.44 10.64
C LEU A 429 -4.21 -54.27 11.59
N GLY A 430 -5.09 -53.32 11.38
CA GLY A 430 -6.31 -53.12 12.17
C GLY A 430 -7.46 -53.99 11.65
N GLY A 431 -7.49 -55.28 12.06
CA GLY A 431 -8.58 -56.18 11.78
C GLY A 431 -9.93 -55.69 12.36
N ARG A 432 -11.00 -55.92 11.63
CA ARG A 432 -12.39 -55.64 11.99
C ARG A 432 -12.78 -56.26 13.36
N PRO A 433 -13.40 -55.53 14.27
CA PRO A 433 -14.06 -56.17 15.40
C PRO A 433 -15.34 -56.87 14.92
N ARG A 434 -15.45 -58.15 15.19
CA ARG A 434 -16.67 -58.94 15.03
C ARG A 434 -17.76 -58.39 15.95
N ALA A 435 -18.90 -58.09 15.37
CA ALA A 435 -20.15 -57.90 16.11
C ALA A 435 -20.55 -59.21 16.83
N THR A 436 -20.56 -59.17 18.15
CA THR A 436 -21.28 -60.19 18.97
C THR A 436 -22.60 -59.57 19.39
N ALA A 437 -23.68 -60.09 18.79
CA ALA A 437 -25.04 -59.97 19.33
C ALA A 437 -25.17 -60.75 20.64
N ARG A 438 -25.74 -60.10 21.67
CA ARG A 438 -26.54 -60.78 22.74
C ARG A 438 -27.49 -59.78 23.39
N ARG A 439 -28.77 -60.07 23.18
CA ARG A 439 -29.99 -60.07 24.06
C ARG A 439 -30.27 -58.78 24.82
#